data_8376046ef179411db866d2795aa24de1
#
_entry.id   8376046ef179411db866d2795aa24de1
#
_cell.length_a   1.000
_cell.length_b   1.000
_cell.length_c   1.000
_cell.angle_alpha   90.00
_cell.angle_beta   90.00
_cell.angle_gamma   90.00
#
_symmetry.space_group_name_H-M   'P 1'
#
loop_
_entity.id
_entity.type
_entity.pdbx_description
1 polymer ?
#
loop_
_entity_poly.entity_id
_entity_poly.type
_entity_poly.pdbx_seq_one_letter_code
_entity_poly.pdbx_strand_id
1 'polypeptide(L)'
;MDKSHAPAAVSAETAAHLSRTPPVIEPGHTFESVTESIGHVVLSKRTPIGWFLGFAIAFGLLMILNVTIGHLLLTGIGIWGNNVPVGWAFDIINFVWWIGIGHAGTLISAILLLFRQQWRTSINRFAEAMTLFAVACAAMFPLLHTARPSLAAYWLFRYPNSMGLWPQFRSPLIWDVFAVSTYGTVSALFWFTGLVPDMATLRDRAKSRGAQIIFGMLSLGWRGSARHWQRYEMAYLL
;
A
#
# COMPACT_ATOMS: atom_id res chain seq x y z
N MET A 1 2.01 -45.42 -23.04
CA MET A 1 0.73 -44.96 -23.64
C MET A 1 0.51 -43.54 -23.15
N ASP A 2 0.97 -42.65 -23.99
CA ASP A 2 0.92 -41.18 -23.74
C ASP A 2 -0.45 -40.69 -24.21
N LYS A 3 -1.29 -40.22 -23.28
CA LYS A 3 -2.50 -39.46 -23.60
C LYS A 3 -2.17 -38.00 -23.49
N SER A 4 -1.73 -37.44 -24.60
CA SER A 4 -1.67 -35.98 -24.81
C SER A 4 -3.03 -35.38 -24.47
N HIS A 5 -3.12 -34.61 -23.39
CA HIS A 5 -4.27 -33.75 -23.12
C HIS A 5 -4.24 -32.61 -24.16
N ALA A 6 -4.96 -32.81 -25.25
CA ALA A 6 -5.28 -31.69 -26.14
C ALA A 6 -6.10 -30.67 -25.32
N PRO A 7 -5.80 -29.35 -25.41
CA PRO A 7 -6.59 -28.34 -24.76
C PRO A 7 -8.02 -28.42 -25.27
N ALA A 8 -9.00 -28.41 -24.34
CA ALA A 8 -10.43 -28.44 -24.67
C ALA A 8 -10.73 -27.32 -25.67
N ALA A 9 -11.36 -27.66 -26.78
CA ALA A 9 -11.74 -26.69 -27.80
C ALA A 9 -12.65 -25.62 -27.18
N VAL A 10 -12.19 -24.38 -27.20
CA VAL A 10 -12.98 -23.23 -26.73
C VAL A 10 -14.25 -23.18 -27.58
N SER A 11 -15.43 -23.14 -26.94
CA SER A 11 -16.70 -23.08 -27.67
C SER A 11 -16.72 -21.83 -28.55
N ALA A 12 -17.38 -21.91 -29.71
CA ALA A 12 -17.49 -20.79 -30.67
C ALA A 12 -18.08 -19.52 -30.02
N GLU A 13 -18.92 -19.69 -29.03
CA GLU A 13 -19.53 -18.62 -28.26
C GLU A 13 -18.53 -17.92 -27.33
N THR A 14 -17.66 -18.69 -26.68
CA THR A 14 -16.56 -18.18 -25.86
C THR A 14 -15.49 -17.48 -26.71
N ALA A 15 -15.19 -18.03 -27.89
CA ALA A 15 -14.28 -17.42 -28.85
C ALA A 15 -14.86 -16.09 -29.41
N ALA A 16 -16.16 -16.03 -29.69
CA ALA A 16 -16.85 -14.81 -30.12
C ALA A 16 -16.92 -13.74 -29.03
N HIS A 17 -17.07 -14.15 -27.77
CA HIS A 17 -17.01 -13.21 -26.62
C HIS A 17 -15.62 -12.67 -26.41
N LEU A 18 -14.59 -13.52 -26.50
CA LEU A 18 -13.18 -13.11 -26.40
C LEU A 18 -12.74 -12.19 -27.54
N SER A 19 -13.34 -12.31 -28.72
CA SER A 19 -13.05 -11.43 -29.85
C SER A 19 -13.68 -10.04 -29.75
N ARG A 20 -14.71 -9.86 -28.90
CA ARG A 20 -15.40 -8.58 -28.66
C ARG A 20 -14.76 -7.74 -27.55
N THR A 21 -14.00 -8.36 -26.66
CA THR A 21 -13.28 -7.64 -25.61
C THR A 21 -11.88 -7.29 -26.13
N PRO A 22 -11.45 -6.02 -26.04
CA PRO A 22 -10.10 -5.68 -26.42
C PRO A 22 -9.13 -6.51 -25.58
N PRO A 23 -8.05 -7.04 -26.19
CA PRO A 23 -7.08 -7.84 -25.46
C PRO A 23 -6.46 -7.00 -24.34
N VAL A 24 -6.42 -7.54 -23.12
CA VAL A 24 -5.81 -6.88 -21.95
C VAL A 24 -4.30 -6.70 -22.15
N ILE A 25 -3.70 -7.55 -22.99
CA ILE A 25 -2.28 -7.51 -23.36
C ILE A 25 -2.20 -7.15 -24.83
N GLU A 26 -1.34 -6.19 -25.15
CA GLU A 26 -1.11 -5.75 -26.53
C GLU A 26 -0.73 -6.94 -27.44
N PRO A 27 -1.23 -6.99 -28.69
CA PRO A 27 -0.90 -8.07 -29.61
C PRO A 27 0.62 -8.23 -29.80
N GLY A 28 1.09 -9.46 -29.72
CA GLY A 28 2.52 -9.80 -29.80
C GLY A 28 3.20 -10.01 -28.44
N HIS A 29 2.55 -9.68 -27.34
CA HIS A 29 3.03 -10.00 -25.99
C HIS A 29 2.41 -11.30 -25.45
N THR A 30 3.23 -12.08 -24.75
CA THR A 30 2.79 -13.25 -23.97
C THR A 30 2.83 -12.92 -22.50
N PHE A 31 2.16 -13.73 -21.67
CA PHE A 31 2.28 -13.60 -20.21
C PHE A 31 3.73 -13.68 -19.73
N GLU A 32 4.55 -14.48 -20.39
CA GLU A 32 5.97 -14.62 -20.09
C GLU A 32 6.74 -13.34 -20.42
N SER A 33 6.52 -12.74 -21.59
CA SER A 33 7.20 -11.50 -21.99
C SER A 33 6.84 -10.33 -21.09
N VAL A 34 5.59 -10.22 -20.67
CA VAL A 34 5.14 -9.20 -19.70
C VAL A 34 5.78 -9.43 -18.35
N THR A 35 5.78 -10.67 -17.86
CA THR A 35 6.40 -11.01 -16.57
C THR A 35 7.90 -10.74 -16.59
N GLU A 36 8.57 -11.00 -17.71
CA GLU A 36 9.99 -10.73 -17.86
C GLU A 36 10.29 -9.24 -17.89
N SER A 37 9.50 -8.44 -18.61
CA SER A 37 9.63 -6.98 -18.63
C SER A 37 9.50 -6.37 -17.24
N ILE A 38 8.48 -6.77 -16.47
CA ILE A 38 8.25 -6.26 -15.11
C ILE A 38 9.34 -6.78 -14.16
N GLY A 39 9.65 -8.08 -14.21
CA GLY A 39 10.66 -8.71 -13.37
C GLY A 39 12.06 -8.12 -13.62
N HIS A 40 12.37 -7.76 -14.85
CA HIS A 40 13.63 -7.13 -15.20
C HIS A 40 13.84 -5.79 -14.47
N VAL A 41 12.80 -4.98 -14.29
CA VAL A 41 12.90 -3.71 -13.55
C VAL A 41 13.38 -3.94 -12.12
N VAL A 42 12.82 -4.93 -11.44
CA VAL A 42 13.15 -5.25 -10.03
C VAL A 42 14.50 -5.97 -9.92
N LEU A 43 14.80 -6.88 -10.85
CA LEU A 43 16.00 -7.73 -10.81
C LEU A 43 17.22 -7.10 -11.51
N SER A 44 17.05 -5.94 -12.15
CA SER A 44 18.12 -5.20 -12.82
C SER A 44 19.17 -4.71 -11.82
N LYS A 45 20.45 -4.87 -12.18
CA LYS A 45 21.56 -4.31 -11.40
C LYS A 45 21.86 -2.85 -11.74
N ARG A 46 21.30 -2.34 -12.83
CA ARG A 46 21.56 -0.97 -13.31
C ARG A 46 20.36 -0.09 -12.98
N THR A 47 20.58 0.91 -12.15
CA THR A 47 19.57 1.92 -11.85
C THR A 47 19.73 3.08 -12.84
N PRO A 48 18.68 3.50 -13.55
CA PRO A 48 18.76 4.62 -14.48
C PRO A 48 19.05 5.93 -13.75
N ILE A 49 19.77 6.85 -14.39
CA ILE A 49 20.17 8.12 -13.78
C ILE A 49 18.98 8.97 -13.36
N GLY A 50 17.87 8.89 -14.09
CA GLY A 50 16.62 9.57 -13.75
C GLY A 50 16.05 9.15 -12.41
N TRP A 51 16.27 7.91 -11.98
CA TRP A 51 15.90 7.44 -10.66
C TRP A 51 16.67 8.17 -9.55
N PHE A 52 17.98 8.35 -9.73
CA PHE A 52 18.81 9.08 -8.75
C PHE A 52 18.41 10.55 -8.66
N LEU A 53 18.06 11.17 -9.80
CA LEU A 53 17.57 12.55 -9.79
C LEU A 53 16.23 12.66 -9.05
N GLY A 54 15.29 11.77 -9.35
CA GLY A 54 14.01 11.70 -8.65
C GLY A 54 14.18 11.45 -7.15
N PHE A 55 15.07 10.53 -6.78
CA PHE A 55 15.39 10.24 -5.39
C PHE A 55 16.02 11.46 -4.69
N ALA A 56 16.96 12.16 -5.34
CA ALA A 56 17.60 13.33 -4.76
C ALA A 56 16.59 14.46 -4.49
N ILE A 57 15.66 14.70 -5.43
CA ILE A 57 14.57 15.66 -5.26
C ILE A 57 13.67 15.27 -4.08
N ALA A 58 13.21 14.01 -4.06
CA ALA A 58 12.35 13.50 -3.00
C ALA A 58 13.05 13.56 -1.63
N PHE A 59 14.33 13.21 -1.58
CA PHE A 59 15.14 13.28 -0.36
C PHE A 59 15.32 14.73 0.10
N GLY A 60 15.56 15.66 -0.81
CA GLY A 60 15.63 17.09 -0.50
C GLY A 60 14.33 17.63 0.11
N LEU A 61 13.19 17.29 -0.48
CA LEU A 61 11.88 17.63 0.05
C LEU A 61 11.62 17.00 1.42
N LEU A 62 12.03 15.75 1.61
CA LEU A 62 11.95 15.08 2.91
C LEU A 62 12.80 15.78 3.97
N MET A 63 13.99 16.27 3.62
CA MET A 63 14.83 17.04 4.54
C MET A 63 14.21 18.38 4.92
N ILE A 64 13.60 19.09 3.97
CA ILE A 64 12.84 20.31 4.24
C ILE A 64 11.69 20.00 5.22
N LEU A 65 10.93 18.93 4.96
CA LEU A 65 9.86 18.49 5.87
C LEU A 65 10.40 18.21 7.27
N ASN A 66 11.53 17.50 7.41
CA ASN A 66 12.12 17.21 8.72
C ASN A 66 12.55 18.49 9.45
N VAL A 67 13.14 19.47 8.76
CA VAL A 67 13.52 20.76 9.34
C VAL A 67 12.28 21.53 9.81
N THR A 68 11.22 21.57 9.02
CA THR A 68 9.98 22.25 9.40
C THR A 68 9.28 21.58 10.57
N ILE A 69 9.25 20.26 10.60
CA ILE A 69 8.77 19.49 11.76
C ILE A 69 9.63 19.79 12.98
N GLY A 70 10.94 19.76 12.87
CA GLY A 70 11.85 20.13 13.97
C GLY A 70 11.57 21.54 14.50
N HIS A 71 11.37 22.51 13.63
CA HIS A 71 10.98 23.87 14.03
C HIS A 71 9.63 23.89 14.76
N LEU A 72 8.60 23.21 14.22
CA LEU A 72 7.31 23.07 14.86
C LEU A 72 7.44 22.47 16.27
N LEU A 73 8.27 21.44 16.40
CA LEU A 73 8.49 20.75 17.66
C LEU A 73 9.16 21.63 18.72
N LEU A 74 10.06 22.49 18.31
CA LEU A 74 10.78 23.41 19.23
C LEU A 74 9.92 24.62 19.63
N THR A 75 9.12 25.14 18.70
CA THR A 75 8.33 26.36 18.88
C THR A 75 6.88 26.11 19.30
N GLY A 76 6.35 24.92 19.01
CA GLY A 76 4.97 24.55 19.29
C GLY A 76 3.99 25.02 18.21
N ILE A 77 2.73 24.59 18.31
CA ILE A 77 1.68 24.84 17.31
C ILE A 77 1.24 26.30 17.20
N GLY A 78 1.71 27.18 18.10
CA GLY A 78 1.44 28.62 18.02
C GLY A 78 1.91 29.30 16.74
N ILE A 79 2.93 28.71 16.05
CA ILE A 79 3.41 29.22 14.75
C ILE A 79 2.38 29.11 13.62
N TRP A 80 1.31 28.35 13.80
CA TRP A 80 0.23 28.23 12.82
C TRP A 80 -0.69 29.46 12.81
N GLY A 81 -0.53 30.41 13.75
CA GLY A 81 -1.32 31.64 13.82
C GLY A 81 -2.79 31.42 14.16
N ASN A 82 -3.13 30.33 14.82
CA ASN A 82 -4.50 30.02 15.21
C ASN A 82 -4.97 30.93 16.36
N ASN A 83 -5.98 31.74 16.11
CA ASN A 83 -6.58 32.61 17.10
C ASN A 83 -7.83 32.05 17.78
N VAL A 84 -8.20 30.82 17.43
CA VAL A 84 -9.40 30.15 17.94
C VAL A 84 -8.99 29.04 18.90
N PRO A 85 -9.80 28.72 19.94
CA PRO A 85 -9.45 27.65 20.91
C PRO A 85 -9.27 26.25 20.29
N VAL A 86 -9.68 26.04 19.03
CA VAL A 86 -9.46 24.81 18.29
C VAL A 86 -8.12 24.85 17.58
N GLY A 87 -7.10 24.27 18.17
CA GLY A 87 -5.72 24.36 17.73
C GLY A 87 -5.32 23.47 16.54
N TRP A 88 -6.27 22.85 15.81
CA TRP A 88 -5.93 21.85 14.82
C TRP A 88 -5.84 22.37 13.39
N ALA A 89 -6.49 23.48 13.07
CA ALA A 89 -6.42 24.20 11.80
C ALA A 89 -6.21 23.31 10.56
N PHE A 90 -5.20 23.64 9.76
CA PHE A 90 -4.86 22.90 8.54
C PHE A 90 -4.41 21.47 8.77
N ASP A 91 -3.90 21.13 9.94
CA ASP A 91 -3.43 19.77 10.20
C ASP A 91 -4.56 18.76 10.18
N ILE A 92 -5.70 19.07 10.82
CA ILE A 92 -6.85 18.17 10.78
C ILE A 92 -7.46 18.08 9.38
N ILE A 93 -7.44 19.18 8.61
CA ILE A 93 -7.91 19.18 7.22
C ILE A 93 -7.04 18.26 6.38
N ASN A 94 -5.72 18.39 6.48
CA ASN A 94 -4.78 17.55 5.76
C ASN A 94 -4.85 16.08 6.21
N PHE A 95 -5.02 15.82 7.51
CA PHE A 95 -5.24 14.47 8.03
C PHE A 95 -6.43 13.80 7.36
N VAL A 96 -7.58 14.46 7.36
CA VAL A 96 -8.81 13.92 6.77
C VAL A 96 -8.67 13.78 5.25
N TRP A 97 -7.98 14.71 4.60
CA TRP A 97 -7.72 14.63 3.15
C TRP A 97 -6.89 13.40 2.77
N TRP A 98 -5.80 13.11 3.51
CA TRP A 98 -4.99 11.92 3.29
C TRP A 98 -5.75 10.63 3.59
N ILE A 99 -6.57 10.62 4.63
CA ILE A 99 -7.48 9.50 4.92
C ILE A 99 -8.44 9.29 3.74
N GLY A 100 -9.01 10.37 3.18
CA GLY A 100 -9.89 10.29 2.01
C GLY A 100 -9.21 9.69 0.78
N ILE A 101 -7.96 10.07 0.50
CA ILE A 101 -7.16 9.46 -0.59
C ILE A 101 -6.95 7.96 -0.33
N GLY A 102 -6.60 7.58 0.89
CA GLY A 102 -6.45 6.18 1.27
C GLY A 102 -7.73 5.38 1.06
N HIS A 103 -8.88 5.91 1.48
CA HIS A 103 -10.19 5.29 1.27
C HIS A 103 -10.51 5.11 -0.22
N ALA A 104 -10.19 6.11 -1.06
CA ALA A 104 -10.41 6.00 -2.49
C ALA A 104 -9.66 4.81 -3.10
N GLY A 105 -8.39 4.60 -2.73
CA GLY A 105 -7.60 3.47 -3.23
C GLY A 105 -8.18 2.11 -2.82
N THR A 106 -8.50 1.95 -1.55
CA THR A 106 -9.09 0.71 -1.02
C THR A 106 -10.47 0.45 -1.62
N LEU A 107 -11.31 1.50 -1.71
CA LEU A 107 -12.67 1.40 -2.25
C LEU A 107 -12.65 0.99 -3.72
N ILE A 108 -11.77 1.57 -4.54
CA ILE A 108 -11.62 1.20 -5.95
C ILE A 108 -11.26 -0.28 -6.06
N SER A 109 -10.26 -0.75 -5.30
CA SER A 109 -9.86 -2.16 -5.35
C SER A 109 -10.99 -3.09 -4.90
N ALA A 110 -11.71 -2.75 -3.82
CA ALA A 110 -12.80 -3.54 -3.27
C ALA A 110 -14.03 -3.58 -4.19
N ILE A 111 -14.46 -2.43 -4.72
CA ILE A 111 -15.61 -2.35 -5.64
C ILE A 111 -15.33 -3.16 -6.90
N LEU A 112 -14.16 -3.01 -7.50
CA LEU A 112 -13.80 -3.76 -8.70
C LEU A 112 -13.73 -5.27 -8.44
N LEU A 113 -13.36 -5.69 -7.23
CA LEU A 113 -13.40 -7.09 -6.82
C LEU A 113 -14.84 -7.60 -6.73
N LEU A 114 -15.72 -6.87 -6.04
CA LEU A 114 -17.13 -7.22 -5.87
C LEU A 114 -17.87 -7.33 -7.22
N PHE A 115 -17.62 -6.41 -8.13
CA PHE A 115 -18.20 -6.45 -9.48
C PHE A 115 -17.46 -7.37 -10.44
N ARG A 116 -16.43 -8.12 -9.97
CA ARG A 116 -15.63 -9.06 -10.78
C ARG A 116 -15.09 -8.43 -12.07
N GLN A 117 -14.67 -7.17 -11.99
CA GLN A 117 -14.14 -6.46 -13.17
C GLN A 117 -12.77 -7.00 -13.57
N GLN A 118 -12.62 -7.41 -14.82
CA GLN A 118 -11.38 -8.01 -15.33
C GLN A 118 -10.20 -7.01 -15.34
N TRP A 119 -10.45 -5.74 -15.64
CA TRP A 119 -9.44 -4.70 -15.67
C TRP A 119 -8.93 -4.29 -14.27
N ARG A 120 -9.55 -4.80 -13.20
CA ARG A 120 -9.08 -4.62 -11.83
C ARG A 120 -7.62 -4.98 -11.67
N THR A 121 -7.18 -6.09 -12.27
CA THR A 121 -5.81 -6.59 -12.16
C THR A 121 -4.75 -5.63 -12.69
N SER A 122 -5.14 -4.67 -13.55
CA SER A 122 -4.24 -3.65 -14.09
C SER A 122 -3.94 -2.51 -13.13
N ILE A 123 -4.86 -2.19 -12.22
CA ILE A 123 -4.75 -0.99 -11.35
C ILE A 123 -4.75 -1.29 -9.85
N ASN A 124 -5.20 -2.47 -9.41
CA ASN A 124 -5.37 -2.74 -7.98
C ASN A 124 -4.06 -2.62 -7.18
N ARG A 125 -2.94 -3.06 -7.73
CA ARG A 125 -1.63 -2.95 -7.05
C ARG A 125 -1.23 -1.50 -6.81
N PHE A 126 -1.49 -0.65 -7.79
CA PHE A 126 -1.22 0.78 -7.66
C PHE A 126 -2.16 1.44 -6.64
N ALA A 127 -3.44 1.12 -6.70
CA ALA A 127 -4.44 1.63 -5.77
C ALA A 127 -4.16 1.22 -4.31
N GLU A 128 -3.80 -0.05 -4.10
CA GLU A 128 -3.43 -0.58 -2.78
C GLU A 128 -2.14 0.07 -2.23
N ALA A 129 -1.12 0.26 -3.08
CA ALA A 129 0.11 0.96 -2.70
C ALA A 129 -0.18 2.43 -2.37
N MET A 130 -1.00 3.11 -3.17
CA MET A 130 -1.43 4.49 -2.90
C MET A 130 -2.09 4.62 -1.52
N THR A 131 -2.93 3.66 -1.14
CA THR A 131 -3.54 3.61 0.20
C THR A 131 -2.49 3.59 1.30
N LEU A 132 -1.46 2.76 1.20
CA LEU A 132 -0.41 2.68 2.22
C LEU A 132 0.35 3.99 2.38
N PHE A 133 0.72 4.64 1.28
CA PHE A 133 1.40 5.94 1.33
C PHE A 133 0.48 7.02 1.91
N ALA A 134 -0.78 7.01 1.54
CA ALA A 134 -1.77 7.97 2.07
C ALA A 134 -1.98 7.80 3.58
N VAL A 135 -2.09 6.55 4.05
CA VAL A 135 -2.23 6.26 5.49
C VAL A 135 -0.96 6.63 6.26
N ALA A 136 0.22 6.39 5.70
CA ALA A 136 1.48 6.82 6.30
C ALA A 136 1.57 8.35 6.43
N CYS A 137 1.14 9.08 5.40
CA CYS A 137 1.03 10.55 5.47
C CYS A 137 0.00 10.98 6.53
N ALA A 138 -1.17 10.36 6.56
CA ALA A 138 -2.20 10.65 7.56
C ALA A 138 -1.69 10.42 8.98
N ALA A 139 -0.99 9.32 9.23
CA ALA A 139 -0.48 8.96 10.55
C ALA A 139 0.51 9.98 11.14
N MET A 140 1.14 10.81 10.32
CA MET A 140 2.02 11.88 10.81
C MET A 140 1.26 12.99 11.53
N PHE A 141 0.05 13.33 11.06
CA PHE A 141 -0.67 14.50 11.58
C PHE A 141 -1.07 14.37 13.06
N PRO A 142 -1.63 13.25 13.56
CA PRO A 142 -1.87 13.08 14.99
C PRO A 142 -0.63 13.26 15.85
N LEU A 143 0.55 12.92 15.33
CA LEU A 143 1.81 13.12 16.04
C LEU A 143 2.23 14.60 16.07
N LEU A 144 1.88 15.38 15.03
CA LEU A 144 2.28 16.78 14.89
C LEU A 144 1.33 17.75 15.61
N HIS A 145 0.01 17.50 15.56
CA HIS A 145 -0.97 18.44 16.10
C HIS A 145 -1.25 18.32 17.61
N THR A 146 -0.57 17.39 18.29
CA THR A 146 -0.72 17.24 19.75
C THR A 146 0.08 18.27 20.57
N ALA A 147 0.46 19.38 20.01
CA ALA A 147 0.96 20.60 20.60
C ALA A 147 2.41 20.62 21.10
N ARG A 148 3.02 19.48 21.41
CA ARG A 148 4.43 19.40 21.82
C ARG A 148 5.02 18.04 21.47
N PRO A 149 6.30 17.95 21.05
CA PRO A 149 6.92 16.71 20.61
C PRO A 149 7.04 15.66 21.71
N SER A 150 7.32 16.13 22.92
CA SER A 150 7.29 15.26 24.11
C SER A 150 5.92 14.65 24.33
N LEU A 151 4.85 15.32 23.89
CA LEU A 151 3.49 14.83 23.95
C LEU A 151 3.12 13.88 22.82
N ALA A 152 3.79 13.91 21.66
CA ALA A 152 3.56 12.92 20.60
C ALA A 152 3.92 11.51 21.06
N ALA A 153 5.06 11.33 21.73
CA ALA A 153 5.43 10.06 22.36
C ALA A 153 4.48 9.73 23.53
N TYR A 154 4.05 10.73 24.25
CA TYR A 154 3.07 10.59 25.34
C TYR A 154 1.71 10.15 24.83
N TRP A 155 1.25 10.75 23.75
CA TRP A 155 -0.02 10.43 23.09
C TRP A 155 -0.02 8.98 22.61
N LEU A 156 1.05 8.52 21.97
CA LEU A 156 1.12 7.18 21.40
C LEU A 156 1.22 6.06 22.46
N PHE A 157 1.97 6.31 23.56
CA PHE A 157 2.29 5.24 24.52
C PHE A 157 1.65 5.40 25.88
N ARG A 158 1.25 6.59 26.28
CA ARG A 158 0.72 6.89 27.62
C ARG A 158 -0.69 7.46 27.66
N TYR A 159 -1.21 7.85 26.51
CA TYR A 159 -2.61 8.27 26.49
C TYR A 159 -3.52 7.08 26.87
N PRO A 160 -4.52 7.28 27.67
CA PRO A 160 -5.00 8.50 28.28
C PRO A 160 -4.49 8.73 29.72
N ASN A 161 -3.58 7.95 30.23
CA ASN A 161 -3.12 7.95 31.62
C ASN A 161 -1.96 8.90 31.91
N SER A 162 -1.49 9.64 30.93
CA SER A 162 -0.32 10.49 31.05
C SER A 162 -0.42 11.59 32.10
N MET A 163 -1.62 11.97 32.44
CA MET A 163 -1.91 13.02 33.43
C MET A 163 -2.29 12.46 34.82
N GLY A 164 -2.17 11.16 35.04
CA GLY A 164 -2.59 10.50 36.26
C GLY A 164 -4.12 10.48 36.50
N LEU A 165 -4.88 10.84 35.48
CA LEU A 165 -6.34 10.87 35.50
C LEU A 165 -6.91 9.54 34.95
N TRP A 166 -8.21 9.35 35.14
CA TRP A 166 -8.94 8.23 34.56
C TRP A 166 -8.79 8.20 33.03
N PRO A 167 -8.63 7.01 32.39
CA PRO A 167 -8.58 6.87 30.95
C PRO A 167 -9.76 7.55 30.26
N GLN A 168 -9.47 8.47 29.33
CA GLN A 168 -10.48 9.21 28.60
C GLN A 168 -10.73 8.60 27.21
N PHE A 169 -11.47 7.50 27.16
CA PHE A 169 -11.86 6.85 25.92
C PHE A 169 -12.95 7.60 25.13
N ARG A 170 -13.48 8.69 25.67
CA ARG A 170 -14.44 9.55 24.97
C ARG A 170 -13.78 10.58 24.07
N SER A 171 -12.46 10.73 24.14
CA SER A 171 -11.72 11.68 23.29
C SER A 171 -11.59 11.16 21.85
N PRO A 172 -11.95 11.97 20.84
CA PRO A 172 -11.69 11.61 19.43
C PRO A 172 -10.23 11.31 19.12
N LEU A 173 -9.29 11.93 19.84
CA LEU A 173 -7.85 11.68 19.64
C LEU A 173 -7.45 10.22 19.88
N ILE A 174 -8.07 9.55 20.85
CA ILE A 174 -7.78 8.13 21.07
C ILE A 174 -8.44 7.25 20.02
N TRP A 175 -9.59 7.66 19.51
CA TRP A 175 -10.24 6.94 18.42
C TRP A 175 -9.40 7.00 17.15
N ASP A 176 -8.75 8.11 16.88
CA ASP A 176 -7.82 8.25 15.75
C ASP A 176 -6.65 7.27 15.85
N VAL A 177 -6.10 7.01 17.06
CA VAL A 177 -5.05 6.01 17.25
C VAL A 177 -5.51 4.64 16.77
N PHE A 178 -6.68 4.20 17.25
CA PHE A 178 -7.24 2.90 16.87
C PHE A 178 -7.63 2.87 15.39
N ALA A 179 -8.27 3.91 14.88
CA ALA A 179 -8.71 3.99 13.51
C ALA A 179 -7.53 3.94 12.54
N VAL A 180 -6.52 4.79 12.72
CA VAL A 180 -5.34 4.85 11.84
C VAL A 180 -4.50 3.58 11.95
N SER A 181 -4.30 3.06 13.16
CA SER A 181 -3.54 1.82 13.36
C SER A 181 -4.23 0.62 12.72
N THR A 182 -5.54 0.49 12.89
CA THR A 182 -6.33 -0.58 12.28
C THR A 182 -6.30 -0.45 10.76
N TYR A 183 -6.57 0.76 10.25
CA TYR A 183 -6.58 1.00 8.82
C TYR A 183 -5.21 0.74 8.18
N GLY A 184 -4.14 1.23 8.79
CA GLY A 184 -2.77 0.98 8.32
C GLY A 184 -2.41 -0.50 8.33
N THR A 185 -2.76 -1.21 9.39
CA THR A 185 -2.48 -2.65 9.52
C THR A 185 -3.25 -3.46 8.47
N VAL A 186 -4.56 -3.23 8.35
CA VAL A 186 -5.39 -3.94 7.37
C VAL A 186 -4.93 -3.66 5.95
N SER A 187 -4.65 -2.39 5.62
CA SER A 187 -4.15 -2.01 4.29
C SER A 187 -2.79 -2.65 3.97
N ALA A 188 -1.88 -2.73 4.96
CA ALA A 188 -0.58 -3.37 4.79
C ALA A 188 -0.72 -4.89 4.57
N LEU A 189 -1.58 -5.54 5.33
CA LEU A 189 -1.85 -6.98 5.18
C LEU A 189 -2.50 -7.27 3.82
N PHE A 190 -3.46 -6.45 3.40
CA PHE A 190 -4.14 -6.60 2.13
C PHE A 190 -3.16 -6.46 0.95
N TRP A 191 -2.35 -5.40 0.95
CA TRP A 191 -1.31 -5.17 -0.05
C TRP A 191 -0.26 -6.29 -0.06
N PHE A 192 0.23 -6.70 1.12
CA PHE A 192 1.21 -7.77 1.23
C PHE A 192 0.66 -9.12 0.73
N THR A 193 -0.57 -9.46 1.10
CA THR A 193 -1.24 -10.67 0.60
C THR A 193 -1.26 -10.69 -0.92
N GLY A 194 -1.61 -9.54 -1.51
CA GLY A 194 -1.59 -9.36 -2.95
C GLY A 194 -0.22 -9.58 -3.60
N LEU A 195 0.86 -9.23 -2.93
CA LEU A 195 2.23 -9.37 -3.44
C LEU A 195 2.83 -10.79 -3.31
N VAL A 196 2.24 -11.66 -2.51
CA VAL A 196 2.79 -13.01 -2.26
C VAL A 196 3.09 -13.80 -3.54
N PRO A 197 2.18 -13.90 -4.55
CA PRO A 197 2.49 -14.57 -5.82
C PRO A 197 3.59 -13.87 -6.62
N ASP A 198 3.62 -12.53 -6.57
CA ASP A 198 4.61 -11.72 -7.27
C ASP A 198 6.02 -11.95 -6.70
N MET A 199 6.13 -12.00 -5.36
CA MET A 199 7.39 -12.33 -4.67
C MET A 199 7.88 -13.74 -5.02
N ALA A 200 6.97 -14.71 -5.17
CA ALA A 200 7.34 -16.05 -5.62
C ALA A 200 7.90 -16.04 -7.05
N THR A 201 7.28 -15.27 -7.94
CA THR A 201 7.76 -15.11 -9.32
C THR A 201 9.15 -14.47 -9.36
N LEU A 202 9.40 -13.45 -8.54
CA LEU A 202 10.72 -12.83 -8.41
C LEU A 202 11.77 -13.77 -7.82
N ARG A 203 11.39 -14.58 -6.81
CA ARG A 203 12.25 -15.63 -6.25
C ARG A 203 12.73 -16.58 -7.34
N ASP A 204 11.80 -17.09 -8.14
CA ASP A 204 12.09 -18.13 -9.14
C ASP A 204 12.93 -17.59 -10.30
N ARG A 205 12.90 -16.28 -10.55
CA ARG A 205 13.68 -15.59 -11.58
C ARG A 205 14.96 -14.93 -11.08
N ALA A 206 15.15 -14.83 -9.77
CA ALA A 206 16.32 -14.19 -9.18
C ALA A 206 17.61 -15.00 -9.44
N LYS A 207 18.65 -14.33 -9.95
CA LYS A 207 19.96 -14.95 -10.22
C LYS A 207 20.86 -15.02 -8.97
N SER A 208 20.66 -14.13 -8.01
CA SER A 208 21.48 -14.11 -6.79
C SER A 208 20.81 -14.90 -5.67
N ARG A 209 21.60 -15.67 -4.94
CA ARG A 209 21.11 -16.47 -3.80
C ARG A 209 20.49 -15.59 -2.69
N GLY A 210 21.05 -14.40 -2.46
CA GLY A 210 20.50 -13.46 -1.48
C GLY A 210 19.09 -13.00 -1.87
N ALA A 211 18.87 -12.62 -3.14
CA ALA A 211 17.55 -12.26 -3.64
C ALA A 211 16.56 -13.44 -3.56
N GLN A 212 16.99 -14.65 -3.91
CA GLN A 212 16.16 -15.85 -3.78
C GLN A 212 15.71 -16.09 -2.33
N ILE A 213 16.59 -15.88 -1.35
CA ILE A 213 16.24 -16.02 0.07
C ILE A 213 15.24 -14.94 0.49
N ILE A 214 15.50 -13.69 0.17
CA ILE A 214 14.63 -12.57 0.55
C ILE A 214 13.23 -12.75 -0.07
N PHE A 215 13.15 -12.94 -1.39
CA PHE A 215 11.86 -13.16 -2.05
C PHE A 215 11.22 -14.48 -1.64
N GLY A 216 12.01 -15.49 -1.28
CA GLY A 216 11.53 -16.76 -0.72
C GLY A 216 10.82 -16.57 0.62
N MET A 217 11.38 -15.78 1.51
CA MET A 217 10.74 -15.42 2.79
C MET A 217 9.47 -14.60 2.58
N LEU A 218 9.54 -13.58 1.72
CA LEU A 218 8.39 -12.73 1.44
C LEU A 218 7.25 -13.45 0.71
N SER A 219 7.55 -14.51 -0.05
CA SER A 219 6.53 -15.33 -0.72
C SER A 219 5.82 -16.33 0.19
N LEU A 220 6.19 -16.43 1.47
CA LEU A 220 5.57 -17.35 2.45
C LEU A 220 5.45 -18.81 1.96
N GLY A 221 6.42 -19.26 1.16
CA GLY A 221 6.42 -20.61 0.59
C GLY A 221 5.41 -20.82 -0.56
N TRP A 222 4.94 -19.77 -1.18
CA TRP A 222 4.05 -19.85 -2.34
C TRP A 222 4.64 -20.69 -3.48
N ARG A 223 3.83 -21.64 -4.01
CA ARG A 223 4.21 -22.55 -5.10
C ARG A 223 3.18 -22.58 -6.25
N GLY A 224 2.20 -21.70 -6.25
CA GLY A 224 1.20 -21.63 -7.32
C GLY A 224 0.24 -22.81 -7.40
N SER A 225 0.14 -23.67 -6.36
CA SER A 225 -0.79 -24.79 -6.35
C SER A 225 -2.26 -24.32 -6.26
N ALA A 226 -3.21 -25.13 -6.73
CA ALA A 226 -4.64 -24.83 -6.63
C ALA A 226 -5.06 -24.53 -5.17
N ARG A 227 -4.48 -25.24 -4.20
CA ARG A 227 -4.71 -25.02 -2.76
C ARG A 227 -4.20 -23.66 -2.30
N HIS A 228 -3.07 -23.18 -2.83
CA HIS A 228 -2.55 -21.84 -2.53
C HIS A 228 -3.45 -20.77 -3.12
N TRP A 229 -3.92 -20.92 -4.34
CA TRP A 229 -4.84 -20.00 -4.97
C TRP A 229 -6.17 -19.91 -4.21
N GLN A 230 -6.74 -21.04 -3.81
CA GLN A 230 -7.97 -21.06 -3.01
C GLN A 230 -7.80 -20.33 -1.67
N ARG A 231 -6.69 -20.53 -0.97
CA ARG A 231 -6.40 -19.82 0.29
C ARG A 231 -6.18 -18.33 0.08
N TYR A 232 -5.53 -17.98 -1.02
CA TYR A 232 -5.31 -16.60 -1.41
C TYR A 232 -6.64 -15.88 -1.65
N GLU A 233 -7.53 -16.47 -2.43
CA GLU A 233 -8.86 -15.90 -2.71
C GLU A 233 -9.67 -15.72 -1.42
N MET A 234 -9.66 -16.71 -0.53
CA MET A 234 -10.31 -16.58 0.78
C MET A 234 -9.72 -15.44 1.62
N ALA A 235 -8.39 -15.34 1.70
CA ALA A 235 -7.73 -14.29 2.46
C ALA A 235 -7.94 -12.88 1.86
N TYR A 236 -8.24 -12.81 0.57
CA TYR A 236 -8.48 -11.56 -0.14
C TYR A 236 -9.93 -11.09 -0.04
N LEU A 237 -10.87 -11.99 0.28
CA LEU A 237 -12.29 -11.71 0.45
C LEU A 237 -12.70 -11.41 1.89
N LEU A 238 -11.84 -11.75 2.87
CA LEU A 238 -12.02 -11.44 4.30
C LEU A 238 -11.59 -10.03 4.64
#